data_99656828e3cd0b934e0abd69c7d5d920
#
_entry.id   99656828e3cd0b934e0abd69c7d5d920
#
_cell.length_a   1.000
_cell.length_b   1.000
_cell.length_c   1.000
_cell.angle_alpha   90.00
_cell.angle_beta   90.00
_cell.angle_gamma   90.00
#
_symmetry.space_group_name_H-M   'P 1'
#
loop_
_entity.id
_entity.type
_entity.pdbx_description
1 polymer ?
#
loop_
_entity_poly.entity_id
_entity_poly.type
_entity_poly.pdbx_seq_one_letter_code
_entity_poly.pdbx_strand_id
1 'polypeptide(L)'
;MELTKQFLEKVFSTKRMERYFALYPDDEARAIRHYECNLMLAESLYVSLSVLEVTLRNALCRELETMTGREDWYAIFPTTPGLRSLNRYITEAGQHITARYEQITPSKIVAELTLGFWVSLLNTEYERTLWQALRRAFPYMPRRERQRRNVSAPLNTFRRFRNRIFHNESICWNLSRVEEIHTEILKVIGWMNRDLPEWVEAQERFTTVCAEIRRRMDWE
;
A
#
# COMPACT_ATOMS: atom_id res chain seq x y z
N MET A 1 20.13 3.59 -27.85
CA MET A 1 20.99 2.75 -27.01
C MET A 1 20.28 1.40 -26.90
N GLU A 2 20.93 0.34 -27.37
CA GLU A 2 20.38 -1.00 -27.24
C GLU A 2 20.61 -1.53 -25.81
N LEU A 3 19.54 -1.92 -25.15
CA LEU A 3 19.65 -2.50 -23.80
C LEU A 3 20.10 -3.94 -23.92
N THR A 4 21.22 -4.30 -23.30
CA THR A 4 21.76 -5.66 -23.27
C THR A 4 21.75 -6.23 -21.86
N LYS A 5 21.77 -7.55 -21.74
CA LYS A 5 21.88 -8.28 -20.47
C LYS A 5 23.06 -7.73 -19.64
N GLN A 6 24.22 -7.62 -20.24
CA GLN A 6 25.42 -7.15 -19.56
C GLN A 6 25.26 -5.72 -19.03
N PHE A 7 24.60 -4.83 -19.79
CA PHE A 7 24.32 -3.47 -19.35
C PHE A 7 23.35 -3.46 -18.17
N LEU A 8 22.26 -4.21 -18.25
CA LEU A 8 21.22 -4.25 -17.19
C LEU A 8 21.76 -4.89 -15.91
N GLU A 9 22.55 -5.97 -15.99
CA GLU A 9 23.19 -6.59 -14.83
C GLU A 9 24.20 -5.66 -14.15
N LYS A 10 24.93 -4.85 -14.93
CA LYS A 10 25.85 -3.84 -14.40
C LYS A 10 25.13 -2.72 -13.65
N VAL A 11 24.00 -2.25 -14.19
CA VAL A 11 23.27 -1.08 -13.66
C VAL A 11 22.32 -1.49 -12.52
N PHE A 12 21.56 -2.58 -12.69
CA PHE A 12 20.53 -3.01 -11.75
C PHE A 12 20.90 -4.22 -10.89
N SER A 13 22.11 -4.74 -11.01
CA SER A 13 22.69 -5.94 -10.43
C SER A 13 22.23 -7.26 -11.07
N THR A 14 23.15 -8.21 -11.13
CA THR A 14 22.89 -9.59 -11.60
C THR A 14 21.73 -10.22 -10.82
N LYS A 15 21.72 -10.12 -9.49
CA LYS A 15 20.68 -10.69 -8.63
C LYS A 15 19.27 -10.20 -8.96
N ARG A 16 19.12 -8.94 -9.38
CA ARG A 16 17.82 -8.38 -9.78
C ARG A 16 17.38 -8.91 -11.14
N MET A 17 18.31 -8.98 -12.08
CA MET A 17 18.03 -9.32 -13.47
C MET A 17 17.98 -10.83 -13.73
N GLU A 18 18.70 -11.63 -12.92
CA GLU A 18 18.82 -13.09 -13.05
C GLU A 18 17.47 -13.78 -13.27
N ARG A 19 16.47 -13.39 -12.52
CA ARG A 19 15.14 -13.99 -12.56
C ARG A 19 14.44 -13.81 -13.91
N TYR A 20 14.63 -12.67 -14.57
CA TYR A 20 14.07 -12.40 -15.90
C TYR A 20 14.80 -13.21 -16.96
N PHE A 21 16.13 -13.22 -16.92
CA PHE A 21 16.93 -13.97 -17.89
C PHE A 21 16.82 -15.49 -17.70
N ALA A 22 16.64 -15.97 -16.48
CA ALA A 22 16.37 -17.38 -16.22
C ALA A 22 15.03 -17.87 -16.78
N LEU A 23 14.02 -16.98 -16.84
CA LEU A 23 12.71 -17.31 -17.42
C LEU A 23 12.75 -17.40 -18.95
N TYR A 24 13.65 -16.66 -19.59
CA TYR A 24 13.80 -16.60 -21.05
C TYR A 24 15.28 -16.82 -21.43
N PRO A 25 15.81 -18.04 -21.24
CA PRO A 25 17.26 -18.30 -21.42
C PRO A 25 17.74 -18.04 -22.84
N ASP A 26 16.88 -18.25 -23.84
CA ASP A 26 17.19 -18.12 -25.26
C ASP A 26 16.60 -16.84 -25.91
N ASP A 27 15.94 -15.97 -25.12
CA ASP A 27 15.31 -14.75 -25.61
C ASP A 27 15.59 -13.56 -24.69
N GLU A 28 16.78 -12.98 -24.85
CA GLU A 28 17.22 -11.81 -24.10
C GLU A 28 16.27 -10.63 -24.29
N ALA A 29 15.77 -10.40 -25.49
CA ALA A 29 14.85 -9.32 -25.79
C ALA A 29 13.51 -9.46 -25.04
N ARG A 30 13.02 -10.68 -24.91
CA ARG A 30 11.80 -10.97 -24.13
C ARG A 30 12.02 -10.79 -22.62
N ALA A 31 13.17 -11.19 -22.11
CA ALA A 31 13.54 -10.94 -20.72
C ALA A 31 13.58 -9.45 -20.40
N ILE A 32 14.15 -8.65 -21.28
CA ILE A 32 14.20 -7.18 -21.16
C ILE A 32 12.79 -6.59 -21.22
N ARG A 33 11.99 -6.97 -22.21
CA ARG A 33 10.58 -6.54 -22.29
C ARG A 33 9.78 -6.86 -21.02
N HIS A 34 10.00 -8.05 -20.43
CA HIS A 34 9.32 -8.42 -19.19
C HIS A 34 9.70 -7.50 -18.02
N TYR A 35 10.97 -7.13 -17.92
CA TYR A 35 11.43 -6.15 -16.92
C TYR A 35 10.80 -4.77 -17.15
N GLU A 36 10.75 -4.29 -18.40
CA GLU A 36 10.08 -3.03 -18.77
C GLU A 36 8.59 -3.07 -18.44
N CYS A 37 7.91 -4.17 -18.73
CA CYS A 37 6.51 -4.39 -18.36
C CYS A 37 6.30 -4.33 -16.85
N ASN A 38 7.25 -4.86 -16.06
CA ASN A 38 7.18 -4.75 -14.60
C ASN A 38 7.27 -3.29 -14.11
N LEU A 39 8.10 -2.46 -14.74
CA LEU A 39 8.20 -1.04 -14.39
C LEU A 39 6.90 -0.29 -14.75
N MET A 40 6.35 -0.54 -15.94
CA MET A 40 5.08 0.04 -16.36
C MET A 40 3.93 -0.34 -15.43
N LEU A 41 3.86 -1.62 -15.03
CA LEU A 41 2.85 -2.12 -14.13
C LEU A 41 2.97 -1.48 -12.74
N ALA A 42 4.19 -1.38 -12.21
CA ALA A 42 4.46 -0.75 -10.92
C ALA A 42 4.05 0.74 -10.91
N GLU A 43 4.38 1.48 -11.96
CA GLU A 43 4.00 2.89 -12.12
C GLU A 43 2.48 3.06 -12.17
N SER A 44 1.76 2.20 -12.91
CA SER A 44 0.32 2.31 -13.10
C SER A 44 -0.50 2.12 -11.81
N LEU A 45 0.07 1.50 -10.79
CA LEU A 45 -0.57 1.24 -9.48
C LEU A 45 -0.40 2.39 -8.48
N TYR A 46 0.34 3.44 -8.85
CA TYR A 46 0.64 4.54 -7.91
C TYR A 46 -0.62 5.25 -7.41
N VAL A 47 -1.56 5.56 -8.31
CA VAL A 47 -2.77 6.32 -7.96
C VAL A 47 -3.62 5.53 -6.96
N SER A 48 -3.98 4.29 -7.27
CA SER A 48 -4.82 3.46 -6.41
C SER A 48 -4.19 3.20 -5.04
N LEU A 49 -2.88 2.93 -4.97
CA LEU A 49 -2.17 2.73 -3.70
C LEU A 49 -2.05 4.01 -2.88
N SER A 50 -1.77 5.15 -3.52
CA SER A 50 -1.68 6.45 -2.86
C SER A 50 -3.03 6.88 -2.28
N VAL A 51 -4.11 6.75 -3.05
CA VAL A 51 -5.46 7.08 -2.60
C VAL A 51 -5.90 6.16 -1.46
N LEU A 52 -5.61 4.86 -1.55
CA LEU A 52 -5.88 3.93 -0.46
C LEU A 52 -5.18 4.36 0.84
N GLU A 53 -3.87 4.67 0.78
CA GLU A 53 -3.07 5.06 1.95
C GLU A 53 -3.61 6.34 2.59
N VAL A 54 -3.86 7.38 1.79
CA VAL A 54 -4.35 8.68 2.27
C VAL A 54 -5.76 8.55 2.84
N THR A 55 -6.66 7.83 2.14
CA THR A 55 -8.05 7.66 2.58
C THR A 55 -8.12 6.85 3.87
N LEU A 56 -7.34 5.75 3.96
CA LEU A 56 -7.28 4.92 5.16
C LEU A 56 -6.75 5.71 6.35
N ARG A 57 -5.63 6.40 6.18
CA ARG A 57 -5.05 7.28 7.20
C ARG A 57 -6.08 8.26 7.75
N ASN A 58 -6.71 9.02 6.85
CA ASN A 58 -7.64 10.07 7.25
C ASN A 58 -8.92 9.50 7.88
N ALA A 59 -9.43 8.37 7.39
CA ALA A 59 -10.60 7.71 7.96
C ALA A 59 -10.32 7.19 9.37
N LEU A 60 -9.20 6.50 9.58
CA LEU A 60 -8.83 6.00 10.91
C LEU A 60 -8.48 7.13 11.87
N CYS A 61 -7.80 8.19 11.41
CA CYS A 61 -7.46 9.37 12.21
C CYS A 61 -8.72 10.01 12.79
N ARG A 62 -9.74 10.30 11.97
CA ARG A 62 -11.02 10.86 12.42
C ARG A 62 -11.70 10.02 13.50
N GLU A 63 -11.65 8.69 13.36
CA GLU A 63 -12.26 7.81 14.35
C GLU A 63 -11.48 7.76 15.67
N LEU A 64 -10.17 7.88 15.61
CA LEU A 64 -9.31 7.99 16.81
C LEU A 64 -9.50 9.34 17.51
N GLU A 65 -9.58 10.44 16.77
CA GLU A 65 -9.91 11.76 17.28
C GLU A 65 -11.30 11.77 17.97
N THR A 66 -12.29 11.18 17.30
CA THR A 66 -13.64 11.03 17.87
C THR A 66 -13.64 10.18 19.15
N MET A 67 -12.86 9.10 19.18
CA MET A 67 -12.76 8.20 20.33
C MET A 67 -12.11 8.86 21.53
N THR A 68 -11.08 9.68 21.30
CA THR A 68 -10.26 10.28 22.37
C THR A 68 -10.68 11.72 22.73
N GLY A 69 -11.42 12.40 21.85
CA GLY A 69 -11.74 13.82 21.97
C GLY A 69 -10.55 14.75 21.75
N ARG A 70 -9.46 14.28 21.09
CA ARG A 70 -8.17 14.98 20.97
C ARG A 70 -7.59 14.84 19.58
N GLU A 71 -6.92 15.88 19.10
CA GLU A 71 -6.11 15.82 17.86
C GLU A 71 -4.85 14.96 18.04
N ASP A 72 -4.24 15.00 19.23
CA ASP A 72 -3.11 14.14 19.62
C ASP A 72 -3.60 12.79 20.20
N TRP A 73 -4.52 12.13 19.52
CA TRP A 73 -5.16 10.88 19.94
C TRP A 73 -4.17 9.77 20.34
N TYR A 74 -2.96 9.80 19.83
CA TYR A 74 -1.88 8.87 20.16
C TYR A 74 -1.30 9.06 21.57
N ALA A 75 -1.58 10.19 22.22
CA ALA A 75 -1.12 10.45 23.58
C ALA A 75 -1.65 9.44 24.62
N ILE A 76 -2.69 8.69 24.29
CA ILE A 76 -3.20 7.59 25.13
C ILE A 76 -2.34 6.32 25.07
N PHE A 77 -1.48 6.15 24.07
CA PHE A 77 -0.76 4.88 23.84
C PHE A 77 0.14 4.47 25.01
N PRO A 78 0.95 5.37 25.63
CA PRO A 78 1.80 4.99 26.74
C PRO A 78 1.04 4.48 27.97
N THR A 79 -0.17 5.00 28.17
CA THR A 79 -0.95 4.80 29.41
C THR A 79 -2.04 3.74 29.27
N THR A 80 -2.49 3.43 28.03
CA THR A 80 -3.54 2.43 27.80
C THR A 80 -2.95 1.02 27.73
N PRO A 81 -3.37 0.11 28.60
CA PRO A 81 -2.96 -1.28 28.51
C PRO A 81 -3.24 -1.87 27.11
N GLY A 82 -2.26 -2.57 26.55
CA GLY A 82 -2.35 -3.17 25.22
C GLY A 82 -2.01 -2.24 24.05
N LEU A 83 -1.90 -0.91 24.24
CA LEU A 83 -1.51 0.01 23.17
C LEU A 83 -0.05 0.51 23.26
N ARG A 84 0.68 0.17 24.33
CA ARG A 84 2.05 0.66 24.57
C ARG A 84 3.02 0.38 23.43
N SER A 85 2.89 -0.77 22.75
CA SER A 85 3.73 -1.13 21.62
C SER A 85 3.59 -0.18 20.43
N LEU A 86 2.45 0.50 20.29
CA LEU A 86 2.21 1.50 19.25
C LEU A 86 2.99 2.79 19.48
N ASN A 87 3.36 3.09 20.74
CA ASN A 87 4.06 4.35 21.07
C ASN A 87 5.42 4.48 20.37
N ARG A 88 6.07 3.37 20.03
CA ARG A 88 7.33 3.39 19.27
C ARG A 88 7.21 4.14 17.95
N TYR A 89 6.09 3.95 17.21
CA TYR A 89 5.87 4.63 15.94
C TYR A 89 5.75 6.15 16.10
N ILE A 90 5.14 6.58 17.20
CA ILE A 90 4.99 8.01 17.52
C ILE A 90 6.35 8.60 17.90
N THR A 91 7.15 7.85 18.69
CA THR A 91 8.51 8.27 19.05
C THR A 91 9.40 8.38 17.81
N GLU A 92 9.37 7.40 16.93
CA GLU A 92 10.13 7.41 15.66
C GLU A 92 9.69 8.60 14.76
N ALA A 93 8.38 8.82 14.61
CA ALA A 93 7.85 9.97 13.87
C ALA A 93 8.34 11.31 14.44
N GLY A 94 8.30 11.45 15.77
CA GLY A 94 8.82 12.65 16.46
C GLY A 94 10.32 12.86 16.22
N GLN A 95 11.10 11.78 16.25
CA GLN A 95 12.55 11.82 15.96
C GLN A 95 12.82 12.28 14.51
N HIS A 96 12.07 11.77 13.52
CA HIS A 96 12.22 12.20 12.13
C HIS A 96 11.89 13.68 11.93
N ILE A 97 10.83 14.19 12.59
CA ILE A 97 10.46 15.60 12.52
C ILE A 97 11.57 16.48 13.15
N THR A 98 12.06 16.08 14.32
CA THR A 98 13.12 16.81 15.02
C THR A 98 14.43 16.80 14.22
N ALA A 99 14.77 15.70 13.58
CA ALA A 99 15.96 15.60 12.74
C ALA A 99 15.94 16.56 11.53
N ARG A 100 14.76 17.00 11.09
CA ARG A 100 14.59 18.04 10.06
C ARG A 100 14.50 19.45 10.65
N TYR A 101 14.78 19.63 11.94
CA TYR A 101 14.65 20.90 12.67
C TYR A 101 13.23 21.50 12.62
N GLU A 102 12.21 20.64 12.56
CA GLU A 102 10.82 21.05 12.53
C GLU A 102 10.17 20.93 13.91
N GLN A 103 9.17 21.80 14.17
CA GLN A 103 8.35 21.70 15.38
C GLN A 103 7.39 20.51 15.26
N ILE A 104 7.31 19.70 16.32
CA ILE A 104 6.36 18.59 16.42
C ILE A 104 4.95 19.16 16.59
N THR A 105 4.05 18.76 15.69
CA THR A 105 2.62 19.03 15.76
C THR A 105 1.83 17.72 15.51
N PRO A 106 0.56 17.63 15.98
CA PRO A 106 -0.26 16.44 15.73
C PRO A 106 -0.34 16.08 14.23
N SER A 107 -0.56 17.06 13.37
CA SER A 107 -0.65 16.86 11.93
C SER A 107 0.66 16.32 11.31
N LYS A 108 1.81 16.78 11.77
CA LYS A 108 3.13 16.29 11.32
C LYS A 108 3.38 14.86 11.78
N ILE A 109 3.04 14.52 13.03
CA ILE A 109 3.11 13.12 13.51
C ILE A 109 2.26 12.23 12.60
N VAL A 110 1.00 12.59 12.34
CA VAL A 110 0.10 11.82 11.48
C VAL A 110 0.66 11.67 10.06
N ALA A 111 1.32 12.70 9.53
CA ALA A 111 1.94 12.65 8.19
C ALA A 111 3.16 11.72 8.12
N GLU A 112 3.93 11.58 9.20
CA GLU A 112 5.08 10.65 9.29
C GLU A 112 4.67 9.18 9.42
N LEU A 113 3.46 8.90 9.88
CA LEU A 113 3.00 7.54 10.10
C LEU A 113 2.76 6.81 8.78
N THR A 114 3.43 5.70 8.60
CA THR A 114 3.38 4.89 7.37
C THR A 114 2.10 4.06 7.24
N LEU A 115 1.80 3.56 6.04
CA LEU A 115 0.74 2.57 5.82
C LEU A 115 0.85 1.37 6.78
N GLY A 116 2.09 0.95 7.09
CA GLY A 116 2.35 -0.13 8.04
C GLY A 116 1.79 0.13 9.43
N PHE A 117 1.93 1.35 9.93
CA PHE A 117 1.31 1.76 11.19
C PHE A 117 -0.22 1.70 11.12
N TRP A 118 -0.83 2.32 10.10
CA TRP A 118 -2.29 2.37 9.96
C TRP A 118 -2.92 0.98 9.87
N VAL A 119 -2.30 0.06 9.12
CA VAL A 119 -2.73 -1.33 9.04
C VAL A 119 -2.54 -2.06 10.38
N SER A 120 -1.48 -1.76 11.13
CA SER A 120 -1.22 -2.40 12.42
C SER A 120 -2.28 -2.11 13.47
N LEU A 121 -2.96 -0.96 13.43
CA LEU A 121 -4.07 -0.64 14.32
C LEU A 121 -5.23 -1.65 14.24
N LEU A 122 -5.30 -2.39 13.15
CA LEU A 122 -6.31 -3.43 12.90
C LEU A 122 -5.82 -4.84 13.24
N ASN A 123 -4.69 -4.99 13.92
CA ASN A 123 -4.21 -6.27 14.42
C ASN A 123 -5.09 -6.82 15.53
N THR A 124 -5.07 -8.13 15.71
CA THR A 124 -5.90 -8.84 16.69
C THR A 124 -5.64 -8.35 18.12
N GLU A 125 -4.42 -8.00 18.44
CA GLU A 125 -4.03 -7.51 19.77
C GLU A 125 -4.74 -6.22 20.20
N TYR A 126 -5.15 -5.37 19.21
CA TYR A 126 -5.85 -4.11 19.47
C TYR A 126 -7.36 -4.20 19.27
N GLU A 127 -7.91 -5.37 18.91
CA GLU A 127 -9.32 -5.52 18.56
C GLU A 127 -10.25 -5.05 19.68
N ARG A 128 -9.97 -5.46 20.92
CA ARG A 128 -10.82 -5.10 22.07
C ARG A 128 -10.83 -3.61 22.38
N THR A 129 -9.72 -2.93 22.10
CA THR A 129 -9.54 -1.52 22.46
C THR A 129 -9.94 -0.58 21.33
N LEU A 130 -9.57 -0.90 20.08
CA LEU A 130 -9.68 0.04 18.97
C LEU A 130 -10.82 -0.29 17.99
N TRP A 131 -11.16 -1.59 17.78
CA TRP A 131 -12.06 -1.96 16.69
C TRP A 131 -13.45 -1.32 16.79
N GLN A 132 -14.01 -1.14 17.96
CA GLN A 132 -15.31 -0.48 18.17
C GLN A 132 -15.34 0.93 17.55
N ALA A 133 -14.24 1.67 17.68
CA ALA A 133 -14.09 2.98 17.06
C ALA A 133 -13.77 2.85 15.56
N LEU A 134 -12.69 2.13 15.24
CA LEU A 134 -12.13 2.07 13.88
C LEU A 134 -13.06 1.44 12.84
N ARG A 135 -14.00 0.59 13.24
CA ARG A 135 -15.02 0.03 12.33
C ARG A 135 -15.88 1.08 11.64
N ARG A 136 -16.00 2.27 12.22
CA ARG A 136 -16.77 3.38 11.66
C ARG A 136 -16.08 4.05 10.47
N ALA A 137 -14.77 3.86 10.34
CA ALA A 137 -14.00 4.30 9.18
C ALA A 137 -14.45 3.62 7.86
N PHE A 138 -15.24 2.54 7.94
CA PHE A 138 -15.72 1.78 6.79
C PHE A 138 -17.26 1.82 6.69
N PRO A 139 -17.89 3.00 6.56
CA PRO A 139 -19.35 3.15 6.65
C PRO A 139 -20.12 2.40 5.55
N TYR A 140 -19.50 2.22 4.39
CA TYR A 140 -20.13 1.59 3.22
C TYR A 140 -19.85 0.09 3.10
N MET A 141 -19.03 -0.47 3.98
CA MET A 141 -18.87 -1.92 4.06
C MET A 141 -20.16 -2.57 4.55
N PRO A 142 -20.64 -3.66 3.92
CA PRO A 142 -21.85 -4.37 4.35
C PRO A 142 -21.78 -4.73 5.85
N ARG A 143 -22.82 -4.43 6.62
CA ARG A 143 -22.81 -4.59 8.09
C ARG A 143 -22.44 -6.00 8.55
N ARG A 144 -22.90 -7.04 7.81
CA ARG A 144 -22.62 -8.45 8.11
C ARG A 144 -21.15 -8.82 7.94
N GLU A 145 -20.46 -8.13 7.01
CA GLU A 145 -19.06 -8.35 6.68
C GLU A 145 -18.11 -7.47 7.49
N ARG A 146 -18.62 -6.40 8.15
CA ARG A 146 -17.84 -5.40 8.87
C ARG A 146 -17.26 -5.98 10.18
N GLN A 147 -16.34 -6.91 10.01
CA GLN A 147 -15.55 -7.54 11.06
C GLN A 147 -14.08 -7.16 10.87
N ARG A 148 -13.34 -7.00 11.99
CA ARG A 148 -11.92 -6.62 11.96
C ARG A 148 -11.12 -7.48 10.97
N ARG A 149 -11.27 -8.79 11.02
CA ARG A 149 -10.52 -9.72 10.15
C ARG A 149 -10.76 -9.47 8.66
N ASN A 150 -11.99 -9.12 8.27
CA ASN A 150 -12.36 -8.89 6.88
C ASN A 150 -11.78 -7.58 6.34
N VAL A 151 -11.47 -6.62 7.22
CA VAL A 151 -10.78 -5.37 6.88
C VAL A 151 -9.26 -5.57 6.96
N SER A 152 -8.76 -6.18 8.01
CA SER A 152 -7.34 -6.35 8.25
C SER A 152 -6.66 -7.25 7.21
N ALA A 153 -7.32 -8.33 6.74
CA ALA A 153 -6.72 -9.28 5.79
C ALA A 153 -6.34 -8.64 4.44
N PRO A 154 -7.26 -7.97 3.71
CA PRO A 154 -6.90 -7.29 2.46
C PRO A 154 -5.87 -6.17 2.69
N LEU A 155 -6.00 -5.36 3.72
CA LEU A 155 -5.05 -4.28 4.00
C LEU A 155 -3.62 -4.80 4.27
N ASN A 156 -3.47 -5.94 4.94
CA ASN A 156 -2.16 -6.59 5.09
C ASN A 156 -1.61 -7.10 3.76
N THR A 157 -2.47 -7.57 2.85
CA THR A 157 -2.06 -7.94 1.50
C THR A 157 -1.58 -6.72 0.72
N PHE A 158 -2.32 -5.61 0.76
CA PHE A 158 -1.95 -4.36 0.08
C PHE A 158 -0.65 -3.77 0.63
N ARG A 159 -0.45 -3.79 1.96
CA ARG A 159 0.81 -3.36 2.58
C ARG A 159 2.01 -4.15 2.05
N ARG A 160 1.90 -5.49 1.99
CA ARG A 160 2.97 -6.34 1.43
C ARG A 160 3.19 -6.07 -0.06
N PHE A 161 2.09 -5.94 -0.83
CA PHE A 161 2.15 -5.65 -2.25
C PHE A 161 2.77 -4.30 -2.54
N ARG A 162 2.34 -3.24 -1.83
CA ARG A 162 2.92 -1.90 -1.91
C ARG A 162 4.42 -1.93 -1.59
N ASN A 163 4.84 -2.64 -0.54
CA ASN A 163 6.25 -2.75 -0.19
C ASN A 163 7.06 -3.42 -1.31
N ARG A 164 6.54 -4.49 -1.94
CA ARG A 164 7.20 -5.11 -3.10
C ARG A 164 7.41 -4.11 -4.25
N ILE A 165 6.40 -3.30 -4.55
CA ILE A 165 6.48 -2.26 -5.60
C ILE A 165 7.57 -1.25 -5.25
N PHE A 166 7.55 -0.69 -4.05
CA PHE A 166 8.50 0.35 -3.62
C PHE A 166 9.94 -0.16 -3.39
N HIS A 167 10.09 -1.46 -3.16
CA HIS A 167 11.42 -2.11 -3.18
C HIS A 167 11.83 -2.58 -4.59
N ASN A 168 11.08 -2.19 -5.61
CA ASN A 168 11.31 -2.57 -7.00
C ASN A 168 11.38 -4.10 -7.20
N GLU A 169 10.66 -4.87 -6.40
CA GLU A 169 10.52 -6.30 -6.62
C GLU A 169 9.62 -6.56 -7.83
N SER A 170 9.83 -7.68 -8.48
CA SER A 170 8.99 -8.06 -9.62
C SER A 170 7.58 -8.46 -9.17
N ILE A 171 6.59 -7.83 -9.79
CA ILE A 171 5.17 -8.10 -9.59
C ILE A 171 4.48 -8.64 -10.86
N CYS A 172 5.11 -8.53 -12.02
CA CYS A 172 4.57 -8.86 -13.34
C CYS A 172 4.57 -10.37 -13.66
N TRP A 173 4.85 -11.26 -12.67
CA TRP A 173 4.85 -12.70 -12.87
C TRP A 173 3.46 -13.32 -13.02
N ASN A 174 2.47 -12.70 -12.46
CA ASN A 174 1.08 -13.13 -12.49
C ASN A 174 0.20 -11.88 -12.60
N LEU A 175 -0.06 -11.47 -13.84
CA LEU A 175 -0.82 -10.25 -14.13
C LEU A 175 -2.25 -10.36 -13.60
N SER A 176 -2.91 -11.52 -13.75
CA SER A 176 -4.26 -11.73 -13.23
C SER A 176 -4.34 -11.53 -11.72
N ARG A 177 -3.31 -11.99 -10.98
CA ARG A 177 -3.25 -11.75 -9.53
C ARG A 177 -3.09 -10.27 -9.16
N VAL A 178 -2.36 -9.51 -9.98
CA VAL A 178 -2.23 -8.06 -9.79
C VAL A 178 -3.56 -7.35 -10.05
N GLU A 179 -4.30 -7.77 -11.07
CA GLU A 179 -5.64 -7.26 -11.37
C GLU A 179 -6.64 -7.56 -10.25
N GLU A 180 -6.60 -8.77 -9.68
CA GLU A 180 -7.41 -9.10 -8.49
C GLU A 180 -7.10 -8.18 -7.30
N ILE A 181 -5.81 -7.96 -7.02
CA ILE A 181 -5.37 -7.07 -5.93
C ILE A 181 -5.84 -5.64 -6.19
N HIS A 182 -5.72 -5.15 -7.42
CA HIS A 182 -6.19 -3.81 -7.79
C HIS A 182 -7.71 -3.68 -7.58
N THR A 183 -8.50 -4.64 -8.04
CA THR A 183 -9.95 -4.69 -7.81
C THR A 183 -10.29 -4.67 -6.31
N GLU A 184 -9.55 -5.44 -5.51
CA GLU A 184 -9.72 -5.43 -4.05
C GLU A 184 -9.34 -4.07 -3.42
N ILE A 185 -8.31 -3.38 -3.93
CA ILE A 185 -7.94 -2.02 -3.48
C ILE A 185 -9.11 -1.05 -3.70
N LEU A 186 -9.67 -1.01 -4.91
CA LEU A 186 -10.83 -0.17 -5.23
C LEU A 186 -12.04 -0.50 -4.35
N LYS A 187 -12.31 -1.78 -4.12
CA LYS A 187 -13.36 -2.23 -3.21
C LYS A 187 -13.17 -1.69 -1.79
N VAL A 188 -11.97 -1.76 -1.24
CA VAL A 188 -11.68 -1.26 0.12
C VAL A 188 -11.75 0.27 0.19
N ILE A 189 -11.31 0.98 -0.85
CA ILE A 189 -11.51 2.43 -0.98
C ILE A 189 -13.02 2.74 -0.95
N GLY A 190 -13.83 1.99 -1.68
CA GLY A 190 -15.29 2.11 -1.70
C GLY A 190 -15.96 1.86 -0.34
N TRP A 191 -15.37 1.06 0.56
CA TRP A 191 -15.88 0.91 1.93
C TRP A 191 -15.76 2.18 2.76
N MET A 192 -14.78 3.04 2.45
CA MET A 192 -14.53 4.32 3.12
C MET A 192 -15.26 5.48 2.46
N ASN A 193 -15.35 5.47 1.12
CA ASN A 193 -16.08 6.45 0.34
C ASN A 193 -16.53 5.84 -1.00
N ARG A 194 -17.83 5.94 -1.32
CA ARG A 194 -18.45 5.29 -2.49
C ARG A 194 -18.01 5.85 -3.83
N ASP A 195 -17.69 7.14 -3.88
CA ASP A 195 -17.43 7.86 -5.14
C ASP A 195 -15.96 7.77 -5.54
N LEU A 196 -15.07 7.45 -4.58
CA LEU A 196 -13.63 7.40 -4.83
C LEU A 196 -13.17 6.31 -5.80
N PRO A 197 -13.74 5.08 -5.84
CA PRO A 197 -13.30 4.08 -6.80
C PRO A 197 -13.38 4.57 -8.25
N GLU A 198 -14.52 5.12 -8.66
CA GLU A 198 -14.73 5.67 -10.00
C GLU A 198 -13.77 6.83 -10.31
N TRP A 199 -13.56 7.70 -9.33
CA TRP A 199 -12.58 8.78 -9.47
C TRP A 199 -11.15 8.26 -9.65
N VAL A 200 -10.74 7.22 -8.91
CA VAL A 200 -9.41 6.58 -9.04
C VAL A 200 -9.24 5.99 -10.44
N GLU A 201 -10.23 5.22 -10.91
CA GLU A 201 -10.23 4.61 -12.24
C GLU A 201 -10.10 5.67 -13.36
N ALA A 202 -10.70 6.83 -13.17
CA ALA A 202 -10.58 7.95 -14.13
C ALA A 202 -9.19 8.62 -14.12
N GLN A 203 -8.41 8.50 -13.04
CA GLN A 203 -7.08 9.12 -12.94
C GLN A 203 -5.94 8.15 -13.28
N GLU A 204 -6.18 6.85 -13.27
CA GLU A 204 -5.14 5.84 -13.49
C GLU A 204 -5.15 5.27 -14.91
N ARG A 205 -4.05 4.58 -15.26
CA ARG A 205 -3.90 3.89 -16.55
C ARG A 205 -3.77 2.38 -16.39
N PHE A 206 -4.14 1.84 -15.24
CA PHE A 206 -3.87 0.44 -14.88
C PHE A 206 -4.43 -0.55 -15.91
N THR A 207 -5.71 -0.43 -16.28
CA THR A 207 -6.35 -1.31 -17.25
C THR A 207 -5.70 -1.25 -18.63
N THR A 208 -5.36 -0.04 -19.09
CA THR A 208 -4.66 0.18 -20.37
C THR A 208 -3.26 -0.45 -20.35
N VAL A 209 -2.54 -0.30 -19.23
CA VAL A 209 -1.20 -0.89 -19.04
C VAL A 209 -1.28 -2.40 -19.00
N CYS A 210 -2.26 -3.00 -18.33
CA CYS A 210 -2.45 -4.46 -18.33
C CYS A 210 -2.69 -5.01 -19.75
N ALA A 211 -3.55 -4.35 -20.54
CA ALA A 211 -3.79 -4.73 -21.93
C ALA A 211 -2.51 -4.61 -22.78
N GLU A 212 -1.74 -3.55 -22.61
CA GLU A 212 -0.46 -3.35 -23.30
C GLU A 212 0.57 -4.42 -22.93
N ILE A 213 0.65 -4.80 -21.66
CA ILE A 213 1.56 -5.85 -21.18
C ILE A 213 1.20 -7.19 -21.82
N ARG A 214 -0.09 -7.56 -21.87
CA ARG A 214 -0.53 -8.78 -22.55
C ARG A 214 -0.07 -8.79 -24.01
N ARG A 215 -0.31 -7.70 -24.72
CA ARG A 215 0.10 -7.54 -26.11
C ARG A 215 1.62 -7.66 -26.29
N ARG A 216 2.43 -7.03 -25.44
CA ARG A 216 3.91 -7.04 -25.53
C ARG A 216 4.53 -8.40 -25.23
N MET A 217 3.88 -9.15 -24.36
CA MET A 217 4.40 -10.41 -23.86
C MET A 217 3.76 -11.62 -24.54
N ASP A 218 2.78 -11.42 -25.43
CA ASP A 218 1.94 -12.47 -26.05
C ASP A 218 1.26 -13.34 -24.97
N TRP A 219 0.75 -12.70 -23.91
CA TRP A 219 -0.01 -13.36 -22.86
C TRP A 219 -1.52 -13.24 -23.14
N GLU A 220 -2.25 -14.33 -22.88
CA GLU A 220 -3.71 -14.38 -22.97
C GLU A 220 -4.41 -13.63 -21.81
#